data_a7a0ee864eea74e4d8eb160505460084
#
_entry.id   a7a0ee864eea74e4d8eb160505460084
#
_cell.length_a   1.000
_cell.length_b   1.000
_cell.length_c   1.000
_cell.angle_alpha   90.00
_cell.angle_beta   90.00
_cell.angle_gamma   90.00
#
_symmetry.space_group_name_H-M   'P 1'
#
loop_
_entity.id
_entity.type
_entity.pdbx_description
1 polymer ?
#
loop_
_entity_poly.entity_id
_entity_poly.type
_entity_poly.pdbx_seq_one_letter_code
_entity_poly.pdbx_strand_id
1 'polypeptide(L)'
;MAAVAYQFDEETVLVPIDDTHWQTHLTSDWNIGDNPNGGYLLAPLAKAMQSVSGHADPLSITTHYLRPGTGDAPAEIEVEMIRTGRRIGTVRGRLVQAGKTRIESIAAFTDLTDAEAVVDIETPVAPIPDPDDCVSRTDLEQGVVLPIMSRLDVRIHPDHAVAGSGREAAITGWIRFSDGRPVDAHSLPLFADAFPPPLFSKVGFIGWVPTIELTVHVRRRPVEGWIRGHFRTTDAAGNRTIEDGWLWDESGALVAVARQVGLVLSAQPDAPR
;
A
#
# COMPACT_ATOMS: atom_id res chain seq x y z
N MET A 1 -32.28 3.51 0.65
CA MET A 1 -31.17 4.43 0.39
C MET A 1 -30.25 3.72 -0.60
N ALA A 2 -29.87 4.35 -1.69
CA ALA A 2 -28.83 3.80 -2.57
C ALA A 2 -27.53 3.69 -1.75
N ALA A 3 -26.82 2.55 -1.87
CA ALA A 3 -25.48 2.42 -1.28
C ALA A 3 -24.57 3.52 -1.87
N VAL A 4 -23.80 4.19 -1.03
CA VAL A 4 -22.79 5.13 -1.52
C VAL A 4 -21.73 4.32 -2.25
N ALA A 5 -21.50 4.63 -3.51
CA ALA A 5 -20.45 4.00 -4.30
C ALA A 5 -19.15 4.78 -4.08
N TYR A 6 -18.10 4.09 -3.67
CA TYR A 6 -16.78 4.68 -3.44
C TYR A 6 -15.81 4.26 -4.54
N GLN A 7 -14.94 5.18 -4.95
CA GLN A 7 -14.00 4.97 -6.06
C GLN A 7 -13.13 3.72 -5.89
N PHE A 8 -12.56 3.53 -4.69
CA PHE A 8 -11.75 2.33 -4.42
C PHE A 8 -12.52 1.02 -4.60
N ASP A 9 -13.80 0.99 -4.21
CA ASP A 9 -14.62 -0.22 -4.33
C ASP A 9 -15.02 -0.49 -5.78
N GLU A 10 -15.38 0.55 -6.54
CA GLU A 10 -15.74 0.46 -7.97
C GLU A 10 -14.53 0.13 -8.85
N GLU A 11 -13.35 0.72 -8.55
CA GLU A 11 -12.13 0.58 -9.35
C GLU A 11 -11.28 -0.64 -8.97
N THR A 12 -11.77 -1.47 -8.03
CA THR A 12 -11.19 -2.77 -7.65
C THR A 12 -12.23 -3.90 -7.71
N VAL A 13 -13.27 -3.72 -8.55
CA VAL A 13 -14.31 -4.75 -8.76
C VAL A 13 -13.71 -6.00 -9.38
N LEU A 14 -14.18 -7.15 -8.89
CA LEU A 14 -13.84 -8.46 -9.39
C LEU A 14 -15.02 -9.04 -10.16
N VAL A 15 -14.78 -9.46 -11.40
CA VAL A 15 -15.73 -10.22 -12.21
C VAL A 15 -15.32 -11.69 -12.17
N PRO A 16 -16.07 -12.57 -11.52
CA PRO A 16 -15.68 -13.97 -11.38
C PRO A 16 -15.74 -14.69 -12.74
N ILE A 17 -14.73 -15.52 -13.02
CA ILE A 17 -14.71 -16.49 -14.12
C ILE A 17 -15.08 -17.87 -13.57
N ASP A 18 -14.47 -18.24 -12.44
CA ASP A 18 -14.77 -19.44 -11.66
C ASP A 18 -14.41 -19.19 -10.17
N ASP A 19 -14.35 -20.23 -9.35
CA ASP A 19 -14.11 -20.14 -7.90
C ASP A 19 -12.69 -19.67 -7.54
N THR A 20 -11.77 -19.65 -8.50
CA THR A 20 -10.34 -19.35 -8.29
C THR A 20 -9.78 -18.34 -9.27
N HIS A 21 -10.61 -17.87 -10.21
CA HIS A 21 -10.20 -16.94 -11.27
C HIS A 21 -11.19 -15.78 -11.40
N TRP A 22 -10.65 -14.57 -11.58
CA TRP A 22 -11.40 -13.33 -11.78
C TRP A 22 -10.78 -12.49 -12.87
N GLN A 23 -11.60 -11.61 -13.43
CA GLN A 23 -11.16 -10.46 -14.21
C GLN A 23 -11.38 -9.19 -13.41
N THR A 24 -10.51 -8.21 -13.62
CA THR A 24 -10.63 -6.84 -13.14
C THR A 24 -10.14 -5.88 -14.21
N HIS A 25 -10.47 -4.60 -14.06
CA HIS A 25 -9.95 -3.54 -14.91
C HIS A 25 -9.18 -2.55 -14.04
N LEU A 26 -7.90 -2.35 -14.32
CA LEU A 26 -7.07 -1.37 -13.62
C LEU A 26 -7.22 -0.01 -14.31
N THR A 27 -7.48 1.05 -13.52
CA THR A 27 -7.55 2.43 -14.04
C THR A 27 -6.23 3.16 -13.81
N SER A 28 -5.91 4.09 -14.70
CA SER A 28 -4.74 4.98 -14.60
C SER A 28 -4.86 6.04 -13.51
N ASP A 29 -6.04 6.24 -12.94
CA ASP A 29 -6.27 7.19 -11.84
C ASP A 29 -5.52 6.86 -10.54
N TRP A 30 -5.03 5.63 -10.41
CA TRP A 30 -4.17 5.17 -9.31
C TRP A 30 -2.69 5.12 -9.67
N ASN A 31 -2.29 5.77 -10.77
CA ASN A 31 -0.90 5.77 -11.21
C ASN A 31 -0.01 6.68 -10.35
N ILE A 32 1.25 6.30 -10.32
CA ILE A 32 2.40 7.13 -9.96
C ILE A 32 3.27 7.21 -11.23
N GLY A 33 3.33 8.39 -11.86
CA GLY A 33 3.82 8.49 -13.24
C GLY A 33 2.95 7.67 -14.19
N ASP A 34 3.57 6.82 -14.99
CA ASP A 34 2.89 6.02 -16.02
C ASP A 34 2.39 4.65 -15.51
N ASN A 35 2.67 4.29 -14.25
CA ASN A 35 2.38 2.96 -13.75
C ASN A 35 1.43 2.99 -12.55
N PRO A 36 0.48 2.03 -12.47
CA PRO A 36 -0.33 1.84 -11.27
C PRO A 36 0.54 1.65 -10.02
N ASN A 37 0.12 2.30 -8.92
CA ASN A 37 0.72 2.10 -7.60
C ASN A 37 0.69 0.62 -7.21
N GLY A 38 1.73 0.12 -6.54
CA GLY A 38 1.84 -1.29 -6.18
C GLY A 38 0.76 -1.75 -5.20
N GLY A 39 0.41 -0.90 -4.22
CA GLY A 39 -0.69 -1.18 -3.29
C GLY A 39 -2.05 -1.23 -3.99
N TYR A 40 -2.26 -0.42 -5.04
CA TYR A 40 -3.46 -0.52 -5.87
C TYR A 40 -3.49 -1.81 -6.69
N LEU A 41 -2.37 -2.24 -7.29
CA LEU A 41 -2.30 -3.55 -7.97
C LEU A 41 -2.65 -4.70 -7.01
N LEU A 42 -2.22 -4.57 -5.75
CA LEU A 42 -2.47 -5.58 -4.72
C LEU A 42 -3.93 -5.60 -4.27
N ALA A 43 -4.67 -4.48 -4.32
CA ALA A 43 -6.01 -4.38 -3.76
C ALA A 43 -7.02 -5.39 -4.38
N PRO A 44 -7.22 -5.49 -5.71
CA PRO A 44 -8.11 -6.49 -6.28
C PRO A 44 -7.59 -7.92 -6.06
N LEU A 45 -6.27 -8.14 -6.06
CA LEU A 45 -5.68 -9.45 -5.76
C LEU A 45 -5.99 -9.86 -4.31
N ALA A 46 -5.82 -8.97 -3.34
CA ALA A 46 -6.13 -9.24 -1.93
C ALA A 46 -7.61 -9.55 -1.70
N LYS A 47 -8.53 -8.85 -2.41
CA LYS A 47 -9.98 -9.15 -2.38
C LYS A 47 -10.27 -10.57 -2.91
N ALA A 48 -9.65 -10.97 -4.02
CA ALA A 48 -9.81 -12.32 -4.56
C ALA A 48 -9.23 -13.37 -3.61
N MET A 49 -8.04 -13.13 -3.05
CA MET A 49 -7.42 -14.03 -2.07
C MET A 49 -8.27 -14.18 -0.81
N GLN A 50 -8.87 -13.09 -0.35
CA GLN A 50 -9.80 -13.11 0.79
C GLN A 50 -11.02 -13.99 0.52
N SER A 51 -11.64 -13.91 -0.66
CA SER A 51 -12.83 -14.70 -1.00
C SER A 51 -12.57 -16.22 -1.00
N VAL A 52 -11.33 -16.63 -1.31
CA VAL A 52 -10.91 -18.05 -1.28
C VAL A 52 -10.47 -18.49 0.11
N SER A 53 -9.93 -17.57 0.93
CA SER A 53 -9.32 -17.90 2.23
C SER A 53 -10.28 -18.44 3.28
N GLY A 54 -11.57 -18.11 3.16
CA GLY A 54 -12.62 -18.44 4.14
C GLY A 54 -12.60 -17.58 5.41
N HIS A 55 -11.84 -16.47 5.42
CA HIS A 55 -11.72 -15.52 6.52
C HIS A 55 -11.85 -14.08 6.03
N ALA A 56 -12.26 -13.17 6.93
CA ALA A 56 -12.65 -11.81 6.56
C ALA A 56 -11.48 -10.83 6.38
N ASP A 57 -10.41 -10.96 7.15
CA ASP A 57 -9.39 -9.93 7.25
C ASP A 57 -8.01 -10.43 6.83
N PRO A 58 -7.21 -9.63 6.12
CA PRO A 58 -5.80 -9.93 5.92
C PRO A 58 -5.05 -9.87 7.26
N LEU A 59 -4.22 -10.88 7.53
CA LEU A 59 -3.31 -10.91 8.68
C LEU A 59 -1.89 -10.57 8.25
N SER A 60 -1.47 -11.14 7.13
CA SER A 60 -0.16 -10.91 6.53
C SER A 60 -0.25 -11.11 5.03
N ILE A 61 0.31 -10.17 4.27
CA ILE A 61 0.43 -10.27 2.80
C ILE A 61 1.87 -9.95 2.44
N THR A 62 2.55 -10.89 1.77
CA THR A 62 3.87 -10.68 1.16
C THR A 62 3.71 -10.71 -0.35
N THR A 63 4.09 -9.62 -1.02
CA THR A 63 3.90 -9.42 -2.46
C THR A 63 5.23 -9.14 -3.14
N HIS A 64 5.55 -9.89 -4.20
CA HIS A 64 6.65 -9.61 -5.11
C HIS A 64 6.13 -8.87 -6.35
N TYR A 65 6.75 -7.74 -6.67
CA TYR A 65 6.45 -6.93 -7.85
C TYR A 65 7.41 -7.31 -8.98
N LEU A 66 6.92 -8.12 -9.90
CA LEU A 66 7.73 -8.76 -10.94
C LEU A 66 7.88 -7.88 -12.18
N ARG A 67 6.87 -7.04 -12.45
CA ARG A 67 6.82 -6.12 -13.60
C ARG A 67 5.86 -4.97 -13.32
N PRO A 68 6.09 -3.77 -13.87
CA PRO A 68 5.11 -2.68 -13.81
C PRO A 68 3.75 -3.12 -14.33
N GLY A 69 2.68 -2.69 -13.65
CA GLY A 69 1.32 -2.80 -14.16
C GLY A 69 1.07 -1.83 -15.31
N THR A 70 -0.07 -1.98 -15.96
CA THR A 70 -0.57 -1.06 -16.99
C THR A 70 -1.94 -0.56 -16.56
N GLY A 71 -2.12 0.76 -16.44
CA GLY A 71 -3.43 1.39 -16.22
C GLY A 71 -4.30 1.33 -17.46
N ASP A 72 -5.60 1.55 -17.27
CA ASP A 72 -6.64 1.49 -18.29
C ASP A 72 -6.63 0.18 -19.09
N ALA A 73 -6.34 -0.92 -18.40
CA ALA A 73 -6.18 -2.22 -19.02
C ALA A 73 -6.78 -3.34 -18.17
N PRO A 74 -7.30 -4.40 -18.81
CA PRO A 74 -7.77 -5.58 -18.11
C PRO A 74 -6.63 -6.33 -17.43
N ALA A 75 -6.97 -7.02 -16.34
CA ALA A 75 -6.10 -7.95 -15.65
C ALA A 75 -6.88 -9.20 -15.26
N GLU A 76 -6.17 -10.31 -15.16
CA GLU A 76 -6.67 -11.59 -14.68
C GLU A 76 -6.04 -11.88 -13.33
N ILE A 77 -6.82 -12.47 -12.44
CA ILE A 77 -6.40 -12.86 -11.09
C ILE A 77 -6.63 -14.36 -10.94
N GLU A 78 -5.61 -15.04 -10.44
CA GLU A 78 -5.64 -16.46 -10.14
C GLU A 78 -5.26 -16.63 -8.66
N VAL A 79 -6.03 -17.46 -7.94
CA VAL A 79 -5.81 -17.74 -6.52
C VAL A 79 -5.79 -19.24 -6.26
N GLU A 80 -4.85 -19.67 -5.45
CA GLU A 80 -4.69 -21.04 -4.97
C GLU A 80 -4.80 -21.10 -3.45
N MET A 81 -5.64 -21.99 -2.92
CA MET A 81 -5.68 -22.30 -1.50
C MET A 81 -4.48 -23.19 -1.14
N ILE A 82 -3.56 -22.68 -0.32
CA ILE A 82 -2.40 -23.43 0.18
C ILE A 82 -2.80 -24.25 1.40
N ARG A 83 -3.53 -23.62 2.34
CA ARG A 83 -3.93 -24.26 3.59
C ARG A 83 -5.23 -23.69 4.12
N THR A 84 -6.21 -24.53 4.35
CA THR A 84 -7.43 -24.24 5.10
C THR A 84 -7.22 -24.50 6.57
N GLY A 85 -7.52 -23.54 7.44
CA GLY A 85 -7.42 -23.67 8.89
C GLY A 85 -8.58 -22.97 9.58
N ARG A 86 -8.93 -23.41 10.78
CA ARG A 86 -10.06 -22.83 11.54
C ARG A 86 -9.84 -21.37 11.93
N ARG A 87 -8.60 -20.93 12.14
CA ARG A 87 -8.24 -19.56 12.56
C ARG A 87 -7.50 -18.80 11.48
N ILE A 88 -6.83 -19.49 10.57
CA ILE A 88 -5.98 -18.89 9.56
C ILE A 88 -6.12 -19.70 8.28
N GLY A 89 -6.53 -19.03 7.19
CA GLY A 89 -6.44 -19.51 5.82
C GLY A 89 -5.17 -18.96 5.17
N THR A 90 -4.42 -19.79 4.43
CA THR A 90 -3.24 -19.34 3.68
C THR A 90 -3.48 -19.55 2.21
N VAL A 91 -3.32 -18.51 1.43
CA VAL A 91 -3.58 -18.49 -0.02
C VAL A 91 -2.40 -17.88 -0.78
N ARG A 92 -2.25 -18.30 -2.01
CA ARG A 92 -1.34 -17.71 -2.99
C ARG A 92 -2.15 -17.09 -4.10
N GLY A 93 -1.76 -15.93 -4.60
CA GLY A 93 -2.45 -15.29 -5.70
C GLY A 93 -1.50 -14.58 -6.64
N ARG A 94 -1.90 -14.42 -7.89
CA ARG A 94 -1.17 -13.65 -8.89
C ARG A 94 -2.12 -12.80 -9.73
N LEU A 95 -1.62 -11.62 -10.12
CA LEU A 95 -2.29 -10.74 -11.06
C LEU A 95 -1.50 -10.74 -12.37
N VAL A 96 -2.21 -10.99 -13.46
CA VAL A 96 -1.65 -11.19 -14.81
C VAL A 96 -2.20 -10.14 -15.75
N GLN A 97 -1.37 -9.53 -16.57
CA GLN A 97 -1.76 -8.66 -17.69
C GLN A 97 -1.00 -9.05 -18.94
N ALA A 98 -1.71 -9.17 -20.07
CA ALA A 98 -1.14 -9.58 -21.36
C ALA A 98 -0.27 -10.85 -21.22
N GLY A 99 -0.76 -11.87 -20.51
CA GLY A 99 -0.09 -13.14 -20.28
C GLY A 99 1.17 -13.09 -19.41
N LYS A 100 1.44 -11.95 -18.74
CA LYS A 100 2.62 -11.78 -17.88
C LYS A 100 2.20 -11.49 -16.45
N THR A 101 2.68 -12.27 -15.49
CA THR A 101 2.50 -12.00 -14.08
C THR A 101 3.12 -10.64 -13.72
N ARG A 102 2.33 -9.74 -13.17
CA ARG A 102 2.76 -8.43 -12.69
C ARG A 102 3.18 -8.52 -11.23
N ILE A 103 2.31 -9.06 -10.38
CA ILE A 103 2.57 -9.29 -8.97
C ILE A 103 2.20 -10.73 -8.60
N GLU A 104 2.88 -11.25 -7.61
CA GLU A 104 2.58 -12.55 -6.98
C GLU A 104 2.66 -12.40 -5.46
N SER A 105 1.67 -12.98 -4.76
CA SER A 105 1.52 -12.80 -3.32
C SER A 105 1.25 -14.12 -2.62
N ILE A 106 1.76 -14.23 -1.38
CA ILE A 106 1.32 -15.23 -0.40
C ILE A 106 0.73 -14.46 0.77
N ALA A 107 -0.47 -14.86 1.20
CA ALA A 107 -1.18 -14.18 2.28
C ALA A 107 -1.80 -15.15 3.27
N ALA A 108 -1.83 -14.74 4.53
CA ALA A 108 -2.60 -15.34 5.59
C ALA A 108 -3.80 -14.44 5.91
N PHE A 109 -4.99 -15.03 6.00
CA PHE A 109 -6.23 -14.36 6.39
C PHE A 109 -6.75 -14.94 7.71
N THR A 110 -7.43 -14.11 8.48
CA THR A 110 -8.04 -14.45 9.76
C THR A 110 -9.33 -13.63 9.95
N ASP A 111 -10.03 -13.88 11.04
CA ASP A 111 -11.12 -13.00 11.50
C ASP A 111 -10.55 -12.20 12.68
N LEU A 112 -10.18 -10.94 12.43
CA LEU A 112 -9.71 -10.04 13.46
C LEU A 112 -10.83 -9.76 14.45
N THR A 113 -10.53 -9.89 15.73
CA THR A 113 -11.49 -9.68 16.83
C THR A 113 -10.91 -8.71 17.85
N ASP A 114 -11.77 -7.97 18.51
CA ASP A 114 -11.42 -7.10 19.64
C ASP A 114 -11.38 -7.87 20.97
N ALA A 115 -11.11 -9.18 20.92
CA ALA A 115 -11.01 -10.00 22.11
C ALA A 115 -9.87 -9.52 23.01
N GLU A 116 -10.09 -9.60 24.32
CA GLU A 116 -9.10 -9.23 25.34
C GLU A 116 -7.76 -9.94 25.08
N ALA A 117 -6.70 -9.15 24.99
CA ALA A 117 -5.37 -9.65 24.68
C ALA A 117 -4.77 -10.32 25.92
N VAL A 118 -4.15 -11.51 25.74
CA VAL A 118 -3.38 -12.15 26.81
C VAL A 118 -2.11 -11.36 27.11
N VAL A 119 -1.54 -10.68 26.09
CA VAL A 119 -0.37 -9.79 26.19
C VAL A 119 -0.63 -8.61 25.30
N ASP A 120 -0.43 -7.41 25.82
CA ASP A 120 -0.47 -6.18 25.06
C ASP A 120 0.89 -5.48 25.14
N ILE A 121 1.46 -5.18 23.96
CA ILE A 121 2.70 -4.42 23.81
C ILE A 121 2.40 -3.36 22.74
N GLU A 122 2.37 -2.12 23.18
CA GLU A 122 2.10 -1.00 22.32
C GLU A 122 3.36 -0.49 21.60
N THR A 123 3.20 -0.16 20.33
CA THR A 123 4.20 0.61 19.59
C THR A 123 3.86 2.09 19.71
N PRO A 124 4.75 2.92 20.27
CA PRO A 124 4.48 4.35 20.42
C PRO A 124 4.13 5.02 19.09
N VAL A 125 3.10 5.85 19.12
CA VAL A 125 2.66 6.62 17.95
C VAL A 125 3.71 7.67 17.61
N ALA A 126 4.11 7.75 16.34
CA ALA A 126 5.00 8.80 15.87
C ALA A 126 4.32 10.19 16.04
N PRO A 127 5.00 11.17 16.65
CA PRO A 127 4.44 12.52 16.77
C PRO A 127 4.29 13.14 15.38
N ILE A 128 3.15 13.80 15.16
CA ILE A 128 2.86 14.54 13.92
C ILE A 128 1.84 15.64 14.25
N PRO A 129 1.93 16.83 13.64
CA PRO A 129 0.90 17.86 13.71
C PRO A 129 -0.45 17.36 13.19
N ASP A 130 -1.51 18.08 13.48
CA ASP A 130 -2.83 17.78 12.92
C ASP A 130 -2.80 17.80 11.38
N PRO A 131 -3.70 17.07 10.70
CA PRO A 131 -3.70 17.00 9.24
C PRO A 131 -3.75 18.36 8.55
N ASP A 132 -4.44 19.34 9.15
CA ASP A 132 -4.57 20.70 8.59
C ASP A 132 -3.27 21.52 8.70
N ASP A 133 -2.38 21.17 9.61
CA ASP A 133 -1.06 21.77 9.79
C ASP A 133 0.03 21.06 8.95
N CYS A 134 -0.33 19.99 8.27
CA CYS A 134 0.55 19.23 7.39
C CYS A 134 0.45 19.69 5.93
N VAL A 135 1.50 19.46 5.15
CA VAL A 135 1.57 19.86 3.74
C VAL A 135 0.87 18.82 2.87
N SER A 136 -0.07 19.26 2.01
CA SER A 136 -0.69 18.36 1.04
C SER A 136 0.35 17.81 0.09
N ARG A 137 0.33 16.50 -0.16
CA ARG A 137 1.23 15.87 -1.13
C ARG A 137 1.01 16.38 -2.56
N THR A 138 -0.18 16.87 -2.91
CA THR A 138 -0.46 17.51 -4.20
C THR A 138 0.34 18.79 -4.41
N ASP A 139 0.74 19.46 -3.32
CA ASP A 139 1.48 20.73 -3.38
C ASP A 139 3.01 20.50 -3.41
N LEU A 140 3.44 19.24 -3.33
CA LEU A 140 4.85 18.87 -3.35
C LEU A 140 5.34 18.55 -4.77
N GLU A 141 6.53 19.04 -5.10
CA GLU A 141 7.22 18.62 -6.31
C GLU A 141 7.72 17.19 -6.13
N GLN A 142 7.24 16.26 -6.97
CA GLN A 142 7.54 14.83 -6.88
C GLN A 142 8.36 14.33 -8.09
N GLY A 143 8.63 15.21 -9.07
CA GLY A 143 9.32 14.85 -10.31
C GLY A 143 8.51 13.97 -11.28
N VAL A 144 7.30 13.53 -10.87
CA VAL A 144 6.36 12.73 -11.66
C VAL A 144 4.93 13.18 -11.40
N VAL A 145 4.05 12.96 -12.36
CA VAL A 145 2.61 13.18 -12.17
C VAL A 145 2.05 12.10 -11.24
N LEU A 146 1.15 12.48 -10.35
CA LEU A 146 0.56 11.61 -9.35
C LEU A 146 -0.98 11.52 -9.47
N PRO A 147 -1.55 10.82 -10.47
CA PRO A 147 -3.00 10.65 -10.59
C PRO A 147 -3.64 10.09 -9.31
N ILE A 148 -2.95 9.21 -8.60
CA ILE A 148 -3.37 8.62 -7.32
C ILE A 148 -3.81 9.67 -6.27
N MET A 149 -3.31 10.90 -6.35
CA MET A 149 -3.71 11.99 -5.44
C MET A 149 -5.14 12.50 -5.70
N SER A 150 -5.78 12.10 -6.79
CA SER A 150 -7.22 12.30 -6.99
C SER A 150 -8.07 11.31 -6.18
N ARG A 151 -7.47 10.22 -5.71
CA ARG A 151 -8.09 9.13 -4.94
C ARG A 151 -7.75 9.17 -3.46
N LEU A 152 -6.59 9.74 -3.11
CA LEU A 152 -6.06 9.77 -1.75
C LEU A 152 -5.75 11.20 -1.33
N ASP A 153 -6.18 11.58 -0.12
CA ASP A 153 -5.71 12.80 0.57
C ASP A 153 -4.52 12.37 1.45
N VAL A 154 -3.31 12.80 1.04
CA VAL A 154 -2.07 12.52 1.77
C VAL A 154 -1.47 13.83 2.25
N ARG A 155 -1.21 13.91 3.55
CA ARG A 155 -0.65 15.08 4.24
C ARG A 155 0.68 14.73 4.87
N ILE A 156 1.74 15.44 4.51
CA ILE A 156 3.11 15.15 4.96
C ILE A 156 3.52 16.12 6.05
N HIS A 157 4.17 15.61 7.09
CA HIS A 157 4.77 16.41 8.16
C HIS A 157 5.66 17.52 7.55
N PRO A 158 5.56 18.79 7.98
CA PRO A 158 6.33 19.90 7.40
C PRO A 158 7.84 19.64 7.30
N ASP A 159 8.44 19.00 8.31
CA ASP A 159 9.87 18.68 8.33
C ASP A 159 10.28 17.61 7.29
N HIS A 160 9.32 16.87 6.73
CA HIS A 160 9.55 15.82 5.73
C HIS A 160 9.03 16.19 4.33
N ALA A 161 8.38 17.34 4.21
CA ALA A 161 7.70 17.76 2.98
C ALA A 161 8.69 18.22 1.89
N VAL A 162 9.86 18.74 2.25
CA VAL A 162 10.86 19.21 1.30
C VAL A 162 11.92 18.15 1.08
N ALA A 163 12.03 17.65 -0.14
CA ALA A 163 13.03 16.65 -0.50
C ALA A 163 14.46 17.15 -0.26
N GLY A 164 15.27 16.34 0.39
CA GLY A 164 16.66 16.67 0.71
C GLY A 164 16.86 17.57 1.94
N SER A 165 15.79 18.00 2.62
CA SER A 165 15.89 18.86 3.82
C SER A 165 15.92 18.07 5.12
N GLY A 166 15.50 16.80 5.10
CA GLY A 166 15.39 15.97 6.29
C GLY A 166 16.76 15.51 6.83
N ARG A 167 16.86 15.40 8.15
CA ARG A 167 18.04 14.82 8.82
C ARG A 167 18.08 13.30 8.69
N GLU A 168 16.91 12.67 8.63
CA GLU A 168 16.71 11.23 8.54
C GLU A 168 15.98 10.88 7.24
N ALA A 169 16.20 9.67 6.76
CA ALA A 169 15.42 9.11 5.65
C ALA A 169 14.08 8.61 6.19
N ALA A 170 13.20 9.54 6.54
CA ALA A 170 11.90 9.26 7.14
C ALA A 170 10.80 10.14 6.54
N ILE A 171 9.61 9.59 6.42
CA ILE A 171 8.37 10.29 6.06
C ILE A 171 7.34 10.00 7.13
N THR A 172 6.68 11.02 7.65
CA THR A 172 5.53 10.91 8.54
C THR A 172 4.39 11.70 7.93
N GLY A 173 3.18 11.18 7.99
CA GLY A 173 2.05 11.85 7.38
C GLY A 173 0.72 11.22 7.75
N TRP A 174 -0.34 11.77 7.18
CA TRP A 174 -1.71 11.30 7.27
C TRP A 174 -2.19 10.87 5.90
N ILE A 175 -3.07 9.88 5.87
CA ILE A 175 -3.69 9.39 4.64
C ILE A 175 -5.13 8.98 4.88
N ARG A 176 -6.00 9.28 3.92
CA ARG A 176 -7.37 8.78 3.82
C ARG A 176 -7.82 8.75 2.36
N PHE A 177 -8.97 8.15 2.08
CA PHE A 177 -9.61 8.27 0.78
C PHE A 177 -10.19 9.68 0.58
N SER A 178 -10.02 10.24 -0.62
CA SER A 178 -10.48 11.60 -0.94
C SER A 178 -12.00 11.69 -1.03
N ASP A 179 -12.69 10.59 -1.39
CA ASP A 179 -14.14 10.50 -1.53
C ASP A 179 -14.88 10.19 -0.22
N GLY A 180 -14.13 10.13 0.92
CA GLY A 180 -14.69 9.85 2.24
C GLY A 180 -15.03 8.38 2.48
N ARG A 181 -14.53 7.44 1.65
CA ARG A 181 -14.65 6.01 1.94
C ARG A 181 -14.04 5.70 3.31
N PRO A 182 -14.78 5.02 4.21
CA PRO A 182 -14.19 4.55 5.46
C PRO A 182 -13.00 3.63 5.22
N VAL A 183 -11.95 3.81 6.01
CA VAL A 183 -10.79 2.90 6.00
C VAL A 183 -11.17 1.56 6.61
N ASP A 184 -10.60 0.48 6.08
CA ASP A 184 -10.78 -0.89 6.55
C ASP A 184 -9.44 -1.66 6.51
N ALA A 185 -9.46 -2.91 6.97
CA ALA A 185 -8.27 -3.76 6.96
C ALA A 185 -7.70 -4.01 5.55
N HIS A 186 -8.56 -3.99 4.51
CA HIS A 186 -8.18 -4.18 3.12
C HIS A 186 -7.54 -2.93 2.47
N SER A 187 -7.79 -1.75 3.03
CA SER A 187 -7.15 -0.49 2.58
C SER A 187 -5.71 -0.36 3.06
N LEU A 188 -5.35 -1.01 4.18
CA LEU A 188 -4.03 -0.82 4.82
C LEU A 188 -2.85 -1.22 3.93
N PRO A 189 -2.90 -2.28 3.11
CA PRO A 189 -1.83 -2.58 2.15
C PRO A 189 -1.62 -1.49 1.09
N LEU A 190 -2.72 -0.86 0.59
CA LEU A 190 -2.63 0.30 -0.29
C LEU A 190 -1.97 1.49 0.42
N PHE A 191 -2.39 1.79 1.64
CA PHE A 191 -1.87 2.92 2.40
C PHE A 191 -0.40 2.74 2.78
N ALA A 192 0.05 1.49 2.99
CA ALA A 192 1.45 1.17 3.25
C ALA A 192 2.38 1.47 2.06
N ASP A 193 1.84 1.50 0.82
CA ASP A 193 2.60 1.75 -0.42
C ASP A 193 2.31 3.14 -1.03
N ALA A 194 1.44 3.95 -0.40
CA ALA A 194 0.98 5.21 -0.98
C ALA A 194 1.79 6.44 -0.55
N PHE A 195 2.72 6.32 0.36
CA PHE A 195 3.60 7.42 0.77
C PHE A 195 4.79 7.58 -0.17
N PRO A 196 5.41 8.79 -0.24
CA PRO A 196 6.68 8.95 -0.94
C PRO A 196 7.78 8.07 -0.32
N PRO A 197 8.79 7.63 -1.10
CA PRO A 197 9.94 6.94 -0.53
C PRO A 197 10.62 7.76 0.58
N PRO A 198 10.80 7.22 1.80
CA PRO A 198 11.40 7.94 2.93
C PRO A 198 12.81 8.47 2.63
N LEU A 199 13.52 7.79 1.73
CA LEU A 199 14.85 8.19 1.27
C LEU A 199 14.87 9.62 0.72
N PHE A 200 13.79 10.07 0.05
CA PHE A 200 13.72 11.38 -0.58
C PHE A 200 13.79 12.53 0.42
N SER A 201 13.30 12.37 1.65
CA SER A 201 13.40 13.43 2.65
C SER A 201 14.86 13.78 2.95
N LYS A 202 15.76 12.79 2.94
CA LYS A 202 17.19 12.97 3.28
C LYS A 202 18.06 13.32 2.08
N VAL A 203 17.90 12.64 0.95
CA VAL A 203 18.84 12.74 -0.19
C VAL A 203 18.29 13.56 -1.35
N GLY A 204 17.06 14.02 -1.25
CA GLY A 204 16.38 14.70 -2.36
C GLY A 204 15.79 13.72 -3.35
N PHE A 205 15.23 14.26 -4.44
CA PHE A 205 14.66 13.47 -5.51
C PHE A 205 15.76 12.90 -6.39
N ILE A 206 16.10 11.63 -6.21
CA ILE A 206 17.22 10.96 -6.89
C ILE A 206 16.81 10.08 -8.07
N GLY A 207 15.50 9.96 -8.32
CA GLY A 207 14.95 9.15 -9.41
C GLY A 207 13.78 8.28 -8.95
N TRP A 208 13.59 7.14 -9.60
CA TRP A 208 12.51 6.21 -9.32
C TRP A 208 12.91 5.14 -8.31
N VAL A 209 12.04 4.84 -7.35
CA VAL A 209 12.28 3.78 -6.35
C VAL A 209 11.16 2.75 -6.42
N PRO A 210 11.17 1.85 -7.44
CA PRO A 210 10.18 0.80 -7.53
C PRO A 210 10.34 -0.22 -6.41
N THR A 211 9.20 -0.66 -5.86
CA THR A 211 9.12 -1.74 -4.89
C THR A 211 9.41 -3.08 -5.57
N ILE A 212 10.29 -3.88 -4.98
CA ILE A 212 10.58 -5.27 -5.40
C ILE A 212 9.72 -6.23 -4.59
N GLU A 213 9.64 -6.01 -3.28
CA GLU A 213 8.87 -6.82 -2.34
C GLU A 213 8.28 -5.90 -1.26
N LEU A 214 7.02 -6.15 -0.92
CA LEU A 214 6.33 -5.52 0.19
C LEU A 214 5.63 -6.57 1.03
N THR A 215 5.93 -6.60 2.33
CA THR A 215 5.19 -7.36 3.33
C THR A 215 4.40 -6.40 4.22
N VAL A 216 3.10 -6.67 4.39
CA VAL A 216 2.22 -5.93 5.30
C VAL A 216 1.62 -6.90 6.31
N HIS A 217 1.74 -6.57 7.60
CA HIS A 217 1.10 -7.26 8.71
C HIS A 217 -0.03 -6.39 9.26
N VAL A 218 -1.27 -6.80 9.05
CA VAL A 218 -2.44 -6.13 9.61
C VAL A 218 -2.63 -6.60 11.06
N ARG A 219 -2.80 -5.65 11.97
CA ARG A 219 -2.86 -5.91 13.40
C ARG A 219 -4.26 -5.80 13.99
N ARG A 220 -5.02 -4.81 13.51
CA ARG A 220 -6.38 -4.49 13.97
C ARG A 220 -7.19 -3.94 12.81
N ARG A 221 -8.50 -4.01 12.89
CA ARG A 221 -9.38 -3.20 12.03
C ARG A 221 -9.25 -1.75 12.48
N PRO A 222 -8.99 -0.80 11.57
CA PRO A 222 -8.91 0.61 11.92
C PRO A 222 -10.28 1.17 12.29
N VAL A 223 -10.31 2.18 13.17
CA VAL A 223 -11.47 3.05 13.31
C VAL A 223 -11.57 3.99 12.11
N GLU A 224 -12.76 4.56 11.86
CA GLU A 224 -12.96 5.54 10.78
C GLU A 224 -12.08 6.77 10.98
N GLY A 225 -11.67 7.41 9.87
CA GLY A 225 -10.96 8.66 9.85
C GLY A 225 -9.60 8.57 9.18
N TRP A 226 -8.67 9.38 9.63
CA TRP A 226 -7.31 9.40 9.11
C TRP A 226 -6.47 8.24 9.61
N ILE A 227 -5.60 7.74 8.74
CA ILE A 227 -4.51 6.85 9.14
C ILE A 227 -3.21 7.66 9.21
N ARG A 228 -2.53 7.56 10.34
CA ARG A 228 -1.18 8.10 10.53
C ARG A 228 -0.16 7.09 10.02
N GLY A 229 0.72 7.51 9.11
CA GLY A 229 1.83 6.70 8.61
C GLY A 229 3.17 7.27 9.07
N HIS A 230 4.08 6.39 9.45
CA HIS A 230 5.49 6.70 9.64
C HIS A 230 6.32 5.65 8.90
N PHE A 231 7.18 6.10 8.00
CA PHE A 231 8.03 5.24 7.18
C PHE A 231 9.48 5.69 7.30
N ARG A 232 10.40 4.73 7.32
CA ARG A 232 11.82 5.00 7.47
C ARG A 232 12.63 4.06 6.59
N THR A 233 13.55 4.62 5.80
CA THR A 233 14.61 3.84 5.14
C THR A 233 15.65 3.49 6.20
N THR A 234 15.74 2.21 6.55
CA THR A 234 16.64 1.71 7.60
C THR A 234 18.00 1.28 7.06
N ASP A 235 18.05 0.93 5.76
CA ASP A 235 19.28 0.60 5.05
C ASP A 235 19.18 1.02 3.58
N ALA A 236 20.29 1.52 3.04
CA ALA A 236 20.42 1.84 1.62
C ALA A 236 21.84 1.52 1.15
N ALA A 237 21.99 0.47 0.33
CA ALA A 237 23.26 0.01 -0.18
C ALA A 237 23.12 -0.64 -1.57
N GLY A 238 24.06 -0.42 -2.46
CA GLY A 238 24.10 -1.05 -3.78
C GLY A 238 22.83 -0.79 -4.61
N ASN A 239 22.30 0.44 -4.58
CA ASN A 239 21.08 0.86 -5.25
C ASN A 239 19.83 0.08 -4.78
N ARG A 240 19.80 -0.40 -3.55
CA ARG A 240 18.65 -1.04 -2.92
C ARG A 240 18.37 -0.38 -1.59
N THR A 241 17.09 -0.33 -1.21
CA THR A 241 16.63 0.21 0.07
C THR A 241 15.85 -0.84 0.84
N ILE A 242 15.92 -0.77 2.16
CA ILE A 242 15.01 -1.44 3.07
C ILE A 242 14.26 -0.36 3.84
N GLU A 243 12.94 -0.44 3.81
CA GLU A 243 12.05 0.51 4.45
C GLU A 243 11.12 -0.21 5.42
N ASP A 244 10.98 0.35 6.61
CA ASP A 244 10.00 -0.07 7.60
C ASP A 244 8.89 0.97 7.71
N GLY A 245 7.64 0.53 7.87
CA GLY A 245 6.47 1.38 7.95
C GLY A 245 5.54 0.96 9.09
N TRP A 246 4.91 1.93 9.70
CA TRP A 246 3.90 1.74 10.74
C TRP A 246 2.69 2.61 10.42
N LEU A 247 1.50 2.04 10.59
CA LEU A 247 0.22 2.71 10.40
C LEU A 247 -0.58 2.64 11.70
N TRP A 248 -1.05 3.81 12.17
CA TRP A 248 -1.96 3.93 13.31
C TRP A 248 -3.26 4.59 12.86
N ASP A 249 -4.36 4.20 13.45
CA ASP A 249 -5.64 4.88 13.25
C ASP A 249 -5.79 6.14 14.13
N GLU A 250 -6.91 6.83 14.04
CA GLU A 250 -7.17 8.05 14.83
C GLU A 250 -7.22 7.81 16.34
N SER A 251 -7.54 6.58 16.78
CA SER A 251 -7.49 6.23 18.21
C SER A 251 -6.04 6.10 18.74
N GLY A 252 -5.06 6.09 17.83
CA GLY A 252 -3.65 5.83 18.15
C GLY A 252 -3.30 4.34 18.21
N ALA A 253 -4.23 3.45 17.86
CA ALA A 253 -3.96 2.02 17.80
C ALA A 253 -3.12 1.66 16.57
N LEU A 254 -2.08 0.84 16.75
CA LEU A 254 -1.30 0.30 15.64
C LEU A 254 -2.16 -0.67 14.83
N VAL A 255 -2.46 -0.32 13.58
CA VAL A 255 -3.32 -1.11 12.69
C VAL A 255 -2.54 -1.92 11.66
N ALA A 256 -1.36 -1.46 11.24
CA ALA A 256 -0.49 -2.25 10.37
C ALA A 256 1.00 -1.93 10.57
N VAL A 257 1.83 -2.90 10.21
CA VAL A 257 3.29 -2.75 10.06
C VAL A 257 3.66 -3.25 8.68
N ALA A 258 4.54 -2.52 8.02
CA ALA A 258 5.04 -2.87 6.69
C ALA A 258 6.56 -2.93 6.65
N ARG A 259 7.09 -3.77 5.76
CA ARG A 259 8.49 -3.75 5.36
C ARG A 259 8.59 -3.96 3.87
N GLN A 260 9.45 -3.17 3.20
CA GLN A 260 9.67 -3.33 1.77
C GLN A 260 11.14 -3.28 1.38
N VAL A 261 11.43 -3.91 0.25
CA VAL A 261 12.69 -3.79 -0.49
C VAL A 261 12.42 -2.98 -1.75
N GLY A 262 13.11 -1.85 -1.90
CA GLY A 262 13.06 -0.99 -3.08
C GLY A 262 14.35 -1.04 -3.89
N LEU A 263 14.25 -0.74 -5.19
CA LEU A 263 15.39 -0.53 -6.07
C LEU A 263 15.52 0.96 -6.39
N VAL A 264 16.70 1.54 -6.19
CA VAL A 264 16.95 2.93 -6.55
C VAL A 264 17.41 3.01 -8.00
N LEU A 265 16.57 3.55 -8.87
CA LEU A 265 16.89 3.82 -10.27
C LEU A 265 17.24 5.30 -10.40
N SER A 266 18.51 5.61 -10.61
CA SER A 266 19.00 6.98 -10.77
C SER A 266 18.34 7.68 -11.96
N ALA A 267 17.99 8.97 -11.78
CA ALA A 267 17.52 9.82 -12.86
C ALA A 267 18.63 10.24 -13.85
N GLN A 268 19.88 9.80 -13.68
CA GLN A 268 20.93 10.12 -14.64
C GLN A 268 20.67 9.40 -15.97
N PRO A 269 20.75 10.13 -17.11
CA PRO A 269 20.68 9.50 -18.42
C PRO A 269 21.81 8.50 -18.56
N ASP A 270 21.49 7.35 -19.16
CA ASP A 270 22.40 6.24 -19.41
C ASP A 270 23.79 6.72 -19.86
N ALA A 271 24.83 6.45 -19.07
CA ALA A 271 26.16 6.37 -19.60
C ALA A 271 26.17 5.24 -20.66
N PRO A 272 26.70 5.45 -21.85
CA PRO A 272 26.67 4.44 -22.90
C PRO A 272 27.34 3.16 -22.39
N ARG A 273 26.61 2.04 -22.58
CA ARG A 273 27.08 0.68 -22.25
C ARG A 273 28.25 0.29 -23.12
#